data_1f56f5e083043761b3de24fa14c79048
#
_entry.id   1f56f5e083043761b3de24fa14c79048
#
_cell.length_a   1.000
_cell.length_b   1.000
_cell.length_c   1.000
_cell.angle_alpha   90.00
_cell.angle_beta   90.00
_cell.angle_gamma   90.00
#
_symmetry.space_group_name_H-M   'P 1'
#
loop_
_entity.id
_entity.type
_entity.pdbx_description
1 polymer ?
#
loop_
_entity_poly.entity_id
_entity_poly.type
_entity_poly.pdbx_seq_one_letter_code
_entity_poly.pdbx_strand_id
1 'polypeptide(L)'
;LKRALWRKKQRREAEPSNTLDDLLARVDFRDAEPVVIEMATQRHVADTLYEAKMECVGQDKDAYLYYILLRYPGRTLVFVNAIDGVRRLVPLLTLLGIPAYPLHGQLQQQQRLKNLDRFRRAPHAALLATDVAARGIDIQGVDHVVHFQVPRSADTYVHRAGRTARAGREGVSIALIEPSELRLWRAIWQALERQDTVPTMPVEYTFLTPIRDR
;
A
#
# COMPACT_ATOMS: atom_id res chain seq x y z
N LEU A 1 -49.09 -18.84 1.43
CA LEU A 1 -48.05 -19.51 2.25
C LEU A 1 -46.97 -20.20 1.40
N LYS A 2 -47.31 -20.99 0.37
CA LYS A 2 -46.34 -21.72 -0.50
C LYS A 2 -45.40 -20.78 -1.30
N ARG A 3 -45.86 -19.62 -1.78
CA ARG A 3 -45.06 -18.62 -2.51
C ARG A 3 -44.02 -17.90 -1.60
N ALA A 4 -44.36 -17.68 -0.34
CA ALA A 4 -43.42 -17.03 0.63
C ALA A 4 -42.29 -17.98 1.05
N LEU A 5 -42.57 -19.28 1.15
CA LEU A 5 -41.56 -20.31 1.45
C LEU A 5 -40.60 -20.54 0.28
N TRP A 6 -41.08 -20.41 -0.98
CA TRP A 6 -40.26 -20.57 -2.17
C TRP A 6 -39.24 -19.40 -2.33
N ARG A 7 -39.68 -18.16 -2.05
CA ARG A 7 -38.80 -16.99 -2.00
C ARG A 7 -37.74 -17.08 -0.88
N LYS A 8 -38.07 -17.72 0.26
CA LYS A 8 -37.14 -17.92 1.37
C LYS A 8 -36.08 -19.00 1.07
N LYS A 9 -36.40 -19.99 0.20
CA LYS A 9 -35.47 -21.05 -0.20
C LYS A 9 -34.47 -20.58 -1.25
N GLN A 10 -34.88 -19.72 -2.19
CA GLN A 10 -33.93 -19.10 -3.15
C GLN A 10 -32.93 -18.12 -2.51
N ARG A 11 -33.28 -17.53 -1.36
CA ARG A 11 -32.34 -16.65 -0.59
C ARG A 11 -31.21 -17.37 0.11
N ARG A 12 -31.19 -18.70 0.17
CA ARG A 12 -30.21 -19.50 0.93
C ARG A 12 -29.11 -20.14 0.10
N GLU A 13 -29.18 -20.07 -1.23
CA GLU A 13 -28.23 -20.76 -2.11
C GLU A 13 -27.43 -19.84 -3.05
N ALA A 14 -27.52 -18.52 -2.88
CA ALA A 14 -26.62 -17.60 -3.57
C ALA A 14 -25.35 -17.40 -2.73
N GLU A 15 -24.25 -17.96 -3.19
CA GLU A 15 -22.93 -17.53 -2.72
C GLU A 15 -22.82 -16.01 -2.86
N PRO A 16 -22.12 -15.31 -1.93
CA PRO A 16 -21.97 -13.86 -2.04
C PRO A 16 -21.09 -13.52 -3.24
N SER A 17 -21.71 -13.41 -4.41
CA SER A 17 -21.07 -12.82 -5.56
C SER A 17 -20.95 -11.31 -5.29
N ASN A 18 -19.73 -10.80 -5.17
CA ASN A 18 -19.43 -9.37 -5.04
C ASN A 18 -19.61 -8.63 -6.38
N THR A 19 -20.65 -8.96 -7.13
CA THR A 19 -20.94 -8.29 -8.40
C THR A 19 -21.79 -7.04 -8.19
N LEU A 20 -21.66 -6.07 -9.08
CA LEU A 20 -22.44 -4.85 -9.09
C LEU A 20 -23.96 -5.15 -9.06
N ASP A 21 -24.39 -6.16 -9.81
CA ASP A 21 -25.80 -6.59 -9.87
C ASP A 21 -26.33 -7.07 -8.52
N ASP A 22 -25.50 -7.75 -7.72
CA ASP A 22 -25.87 -8.21 -6.38
C ASP A 22 -25.99 -7.04 -5.39
N LEU A 23 -25.15 -6.01 -5.54
CA LEU A 23 -25.27 -4.75 -4.79
C LEU A 23 -26.53 -3.98 -5.20
N LEU A 24 -26.80 -3.83 -6.48
CA LEU A 24 -27.98 -3.17 -7.00
C LEU A 24 -29.28 -3.86 -6.55
N ALA A 25 -29.27 -5.20 -6.44
CA ALA A 25 -30.42 -5.97 -5.96
C ALA A 25 -30.68 -5.85 -4.44
N ARG A 26 -29.68 -5.40 -3.66
CA ARG A 26 -29.76 -5.25 -2.19
C ARG A 26 -30.14 -3.85 -1.74
N VAL A 27 -29.96 -2.86 -2.58
CA VAL A 27 -30.24 -1.46 -2.26
C VAL A 27 -31.62 -1.10 -2.81
N ASP A 28 -32.50 -0.61 -1.94
CA ASP A 28 -33.79 -0.03 -2.37
C ASP A 28 -33.55 1.36 -2.96
N PHE A 29 -33.50 1.41 -4.29
CA PHE A 29 -33.40 2.68 -5.00
C PHE A 29 -34.78 3.33 -5.11
N ARG A 30 -34.80 4.66 -5.11
CA ARG A 30 -36.03 5.44 -5.23
C ARG A 30 -36.65 5.29 -6.65
N ASP A 31 -35.81 5.09 -7.65
CA ASP A 31 -36.18 4.86 -9.04
C ASP A 31 -35.95 3.41 -9.41
N ALA A 32 -36.81 2.87 -10.29
CA ALA A 32 -36.75 1.48 -10.72
C ALA A 32 -35.50 1.14 -11.55
N GLU A 33 -34.87 2.12 -12.16
CA GLU A 33 -33.64 1.99 -12.94
C GLU A 33 -32.58 2.96 -12.41
N PRO A 34 -31.68 2.51 -11.50
CA PRO A 34 -30.60 3.34 -11.01
C PRO A 34 -29.59 3.63 -12.13
N VAL A 35 -29.16 4.88 -12.25
CA VAL A 35 -28.08 5.26 -13.17
C VAL A 35 -26.74 4.84 -12.57
N VAL A 36 -26.09 3.88 -13.21
CA VAL A 36 -24.72 3.47 -12.85
C VAL A 36 -23.72 4.38 -13.56
N ILE A 37 -23.01 5.20 -12.80
CA ILE A 37 -21.92 6.02 -13.32
C ILE A 37 -20.61 5.33 -12.95
N GLU A 38 -20.00 4.65 -13.90
CA GLU A 38 -18.65 4.10 -13.76
C GLU A 38 -17.62 5.25 -13.84
N MET A 39 -17.20 5.74 -12.69
CA MET A 39 -16.13 6.75 -12.61
C MET A 39 -14.72 6.13 -12.58
N ALA A 40 -14.61 4.84 -12.40
CA ALA A 40 -13.35 4.10 -12.36
C ALA A 40 -13.08 3.44 -13.71
N THR A 41 -12.79 4.23 -14.71
CA THR A 41 -12.13 3.73 -15.90
C THR A 41 -10.68 3.48 -15.56
N GLN A 42 -10.30 2.21 -15.50
CA GLN A 42 -8.95 1.69 -15.42
C GLN A 42 -8.27 1.84 -14.04
N ARG A 43 -7.49 0.82 -13.68
CA ARG A 43 -6.63 0.69 -12.49
C ARG A 43 -5.46 1.68 -12.53
N HIS A 44 -5.78 2.99 -12.62
CA HIS A 44 -4.76 4.04 -12.71
C HIS A 44 -4.38 4.54 -11.32
N VAL A 45 -3.10 4.70 -11.11
CA VAL A 45 -2.55 5.60 -10.10
C VAL A 45 -2.70 7.05 -10.57
N ALA A 46 -2.71 7.98 -9.62
CA ALA A 46 -2.85 9.40 -9.94
C ALA A 46 -1.74 9.88 -10.88
N ASP A 47 -2.05 10.78 -11.81
CA ASP A 47 -1.08 11.35 -12.76
C ASP A 47 0.07 12.10 -12.06
N THR A 48 -0.14 12.52 -10.81
CA THR A 48 0.87 13.18 -9.97
C THR A 48 1.75 12.20 -9.19
N LEU A 49 1.62 10.87 -9.44
CA LEU A 49 2.41 9.84 -8.78
C LEU A 49 3.64 9.48 -9.62
N TYR A 50 4.82 9.70 -9.05
CA TYR A 50 6.06 9.17 -9.59
C TYR A 50 6.30 7.76 -9.06
N GLU A 51 6.41 6.80 -9.98
CA GLU A 51 6.68 5.40 -9.65
C GLU A 51 8.12 5.05 -10.00
N ALA A 52 8.83 4.38 -9.09
CA ALA A 52 10.18 3.91 -9.31
C ALA A 52 10.40 2.53 -8.69
N LYS A 53 11.40 1.80 -9.19
CA LYS A 53 11.87 0.55 -8.59
C LYS A 53 13.35 0.60 -8.27
N MET A 54 13.75 -0.19 -7.28
CA MET A 54 15.14 -0.48 -6.95
C MET A 54 15.29 -1.99 -6.85
N GLU A 55 16.16 -2.57 -7.67
CA GLU A 55 16.47 -4.00 -7.61
C GLU A 55 17.64 -4.21 -6.65
N CYS A 56 17.47 -5.06 -5.65
CA CYS A 56 18.47 -5.33 -4.62
C CYS A 56 18.39 -6.79 -4.16
N VAL A 57 19.47 -7.33 -3.64
CA VAL A 57 19.44 -8.63 -2.97
C VAL A 57 18.75 -8.52 -1.61
N GLY A 58 18.09 -9.61 -1.17
CA GLY A 58 17.23 -9.57 0.03
C GLY A 58 17.94 -9.09 1.29
N GLN A 59 19.20 -9.47 1.50
CA GLN A 59 20.02 -9.01 2.62
C GLN A 59 20.37 -7.52 2.59
N ASP A 60 20.29 -6.87 1.44
CA ASP A 60 20.57 -5.44 1.28
C ASP A 60 19.33 -4.54 1.41
N LYS A 61 18.12 -5.11 1.44
CA LYS A 61 16.86 -4.33 1.50
C LYS A 61 16.82 -3.33 2.64
N ASP A 62 17.37 -3.67 3.80
CA ASP A 62 17.41 -2.79 4.96
C ASP A 62 18.28 -1.57 4.69
N ALA A 63 19.44 -1.78 4.08
CA ALA A 63 20.35 -0.69 3.68
C ALA A 63 19.71 0.21 2.63
N TYR A 64 19.02 -0.36 1.64
CA TYR A 64 18.29 0.42 0.62
C TYR A 64 17.14 1.22 1.24
N LEU A 65 16.37 0.65 2.17
CA LEU A 65 15.33 1.38 2.89
C LEU A 65 15.93 2.55 3.67
N TYR A 66 17.00 2.31 4.42
CA TYR A 66 17.67 3.36 5.19
C TYR A 66 18.24 4.45 4.27
N TYR A 67 18.85 4.08 3.14
CA TYR A 67 19.30 5.01 2.11
C TYR A 67 18.17 5.91 1.61
N ILE A 68 17.00 5.34 1.27
CA ILE A 68 15.83 6.11 0.81
C ILE A 68 15.41 7.12 1.89
N LEU A 69 15.30 6.68 3.14
CA LEU A 69 14.83 7.53 4.24
C LEU A 69 15.79 8.68 4.56
N LEU A 70 17.10 8.50 4.33
CA LEU A 70 18.11 9.55 4.51
C LEU A 70 18.17 10.51 3.31
N ARG A 71 18.15 9.94 2.10
CA ARG A 71 18.37 10.71 0.87
C ARG A 71 17.15 11.52 0.45
N TYR A 72 15.97 11.02 0.75
CA TYR A 72 14.68 11.63 0.43
C TYR A 72 13.90 11.90 1.72
N PRO A 73 14.22 13.02 2.40
CA PRO A 73 13.55 13.36 3.64
C PRO A 73 12.07 13.66 3.42
N GLY A 74 11.22 13.20 4.32
CA GLY A 74 9.76 13.36 4.25
C GLY A 74 9.04 12.32 5.09
N ARG A 75 7.73 12.32 5.04
CA ARG A 75 6.89 11.33 5.70
C ARG A 75 6.73 10.13 4.77
N THR A 76 7.36 9.03 5.14
CA THR A 76 7.41 7.82 4.34
C THR A 76 6.54 6.73 4.93
N LEU A 77 5.60 6.18 4.15
CA LEU A 77 4.83 5.00 4.50
C LEU A 77 5.48 3.76 3.90
N VAL A 78 5.98 2.87 4.76
CA VAL A 78 6.69 1.64 4.36
C VAL A 78 5.76 0.44 4.52
N PHE A 79 5.51 -0.28 3.44
CA PHE A 79 4.68 -1.47 3.45
C PHE A 79 5.49 -2.75 3.55
N VAL A 80 5.13 -3.60 4.50
CA VAL A 80 5.63 -4.96 4.67
C VAL A 80 4.48 -5.97 4.65
N ASN A 81 4.75 -7.20 4.21
CA ASN A 81 3.72 -8.22 4.05
C ASN A 81 3.35 -8.94 5.36
N ALA A 82 4.18 -8.82 6.41
CA ALA A 82 3.97 -9.48 7.70
C ALA A 82 4.30 -8.57 8.88
N ILE A 83 3.66 -8.83 10.03
CA ILE A 83 3.85 -8.09 11.27
C ILE A 83 5.30 -8.19 11.77
N ASP A 84 5.94 -9.34 11.58
CA ASP A 84 7.34 -9.56 12.02
C ASP A 84 8.32 -8.62 11.29
N GLY A 85 8.04 -8.28 10.02
CA GLY A 85 8.80 -7.24 9.31
C GLY A 85 8.68 -5.89 9.99
N VAL A 86 7.47 -5.50 10.44
CA VAL A 86 7.27 -4.25 11.21
C VAL A 86 8.05 -4.30 12.53
N ARG A 87 7.93 -5.40 13.27
CA ARG A 87 8.60 -5.58 14.57
C ARG A 87 10.13 -5.54 14.46
N ARG A 88 10.67 -6.02 13.36
CA ARG A 88 12.12 -6.02 13.10
C ARG A 88 12.61 -4.64 12.66
N LEU A 89 11.95 -4.01 11.71
CA LEU A 89 12.42 -2.77 11.08
C LEU A 89 12.23 -1.53 11.98
N VAL A 90 11.17 -1.45 12.79
CA VAL A 90 10.94 -0.27 13.64
C VAL A 90 12.08 -0.04 14.64
N PRO A 91 12.48 -1.02 15.45
CA PRO A 91 13.62 -0.81 16.36
C PRO A 91 14.94 -0.57 15.60
N LEU A 92 15.17 -1.25 14.47
CA LEU A 92 16.37 -1.04 13.65
C LEU A 92 16.47 0.43 13.17
N LEU A 93 15.41 0.95 12.55
CA LEU A 93 15.39 2.33 12.06
C LEU A 93 15.49 3.34 13.21
N THR A 94 14.86 3.06 14.35
CA THR A 94 14.96 3.91 15.54
C THR A 94 16.38 3.96 16.08
N LEU A 95 17.09 2.82 16.13
CA LEU A 95 18.50 2.74 16.50
C LEU A 95 19.40 3.54 15.54
N LEU A 96 19.07 3.54 14.26
CA LEU A 96 19.75 4.31 13.22
C LEU A 96 19.34 5.80 13.18
N GLY A 97 18.57 6.28 14.17
CA GLY A 97 18.18 7.67 14.29
C GLY A 97 17.01 8.12 13.43
N ILE A 98 16.30 7.20 12.78
CA ILE A 98 15.07 7.50 12.01
C ILE A 98 13.85 7.33 12.92
N PRO A 99 13.01 8.37 13.11
CA PRO A 99 11.75 8.22 13.81
C PRO A 99 10.86 7.22 13.07
N ALA A 100 10.63 6.03 13.65
CA ALA A 100 9.88 4.96 13.04
C ALA A 100 8.72 4.51 13.93
N TYR A 101 7.52 4.38 13.35
CA TYR A 101 6.31 4.03 14.07
C TYR A 101 5.63 2.81 13.45
N PRO A 102 5.20 1.83 14.27
CA PRO A 102 4.50 0.65 13.78
C PRO A 102 3.01 0.91 13.55
N LEU A 103 2.45 0.24 12.51
CA LEU A 103 1.02 0.20 12.24
C LEU A 103 0.62 -1.22 11.78
N HIS A 104 0.14 -2.07 12.70
CA HIS A 104 -0.30 -3.43 12.39
C HIS A 104 -1.51 -3.86 13.22
N GLY A 105 -2.18 -4.93 12.81
CA GLY A 105 -3.45 -5.36 13.39
C GLY A 105 -3.41 -5.80 14.85
N GLN A 106 -2.23 -6.19 15.37
CA GLN A 106 -2.06 -6.60 16.78
C GLN A 106 -1.86 -5.42 17.75
N LEU A 107 -1.74 -4.18 17.25
CA LEU A 107 -1.70 -3.00 18.11
C LEU A 107 -3.10 -2.67 18.60
N GLN A 108 -3.20 -2.27 19.88
CA GLN A 108 -4.41 -1.69 20.42
C GLN A 108 -4.78 -0.40 19.67
N GLN A 109 -6.06 -0.10 19.57
CA GLN A 109 -6.55 1.07 18.83
C GLN A 109 -5.93 2.38 19.32
N GLN A 110 -5.78 2.54 20.64
CA GLN A 110 -5.15 3.71 21.22
C GLN A 110 -3.69 3.89 20.77
N GLN A 111 -2.93 2.79 20.71
CA GLN A 111 -1.55 2.82 20.21
C GLN A 111 -1.48 3.16 18.72
N ARG A 112 -2.41 2.63 17.91
CA ARG A 112 -2.50 2.95 16.48
C ARG A 112 -2.71 4.46 16.28
N LEU A 113 -3.66 5.05 17.00
CA LEU A 113 -3.94 6.50 16.93
C LEU A 113 -2.74 7.33 17.39
N LYS A 114 -2.09 6.94 18.49
CA LYS A 114 -0.89 7.63 19.00
C LYS A 114 0.26 7.58 18.00
N ASN A 115 0.49 6.45 17.34
CA ASN A 115 1.55 6.31 16.34
C ASN A 115 1.26 7.13 15.08
N LEU A 116 0.00 7.16 14.63
CA LEU A 116 -0.43 8.01 13.52
C LEU A 116 -0.27 9.49 13.83
N ASP A 117 -0.64 9.93 15.03
CA ASP A 117 -0.49 11.31 15.46
C ASP A 117 0.99 11.73 15.52
N ARG A 118 1.86 10.87 16.07
CA ARG A 118 3.31 11.10 16.06
C ARG A 118 3.88 11.21 14.65
N PHE A 119 3.47 10.31 13.76
CA PHE A 119 3.89 10.32 12.36
C PHE A 119 3.44 11.61 11.65
N ARG A 120 2.20 12.06 11.88
CA ARG A 120 1.67 13.31 11.29
C ARG A 120 2.41 14.56 11.73
N ARG A 121 2.87 14.59 12.98
CA ARG A 121 3.60 15.75 13.55
C ARG A 121 5.06 15.78 13.18
N ALA A 122 5.65 14.65 12.84
CA ALA A 122 7.05 14.58 12.46
C ALA A 122 7.24 15.06 11.02
N PRO A 123 8.17 15.98 10.73
CA PRO A 123 8.47 16.41 9.37
C PRO A 123 9.12 15.29 8.55
N HIS A 124 9.91 14.43 9.22
CA HIS A 124 10.58 13.28 8.65
C HIS A 124 10.34 12.07 9.55
N ALA A 125 9.67 11.06 9.06
CA ALA A 125 9.43 9.84 9.81
C ALA A 125 9.05 8.69 8.87
N ALA A 126 9.24 7.46 9.35
CA ALA A 126 8.76 6.26 8.70
C ALA A 126 7.57 5.67 9.48
N LEU A 127 6.46 5.39 8.78
CA LEU A 127 5.36 4.61 9.31
C LEU A 127 5.41 3.22 8.65
N LEU A 128 5.73 2.19 9.43
CA LEU A 128 5.83 0.82 8.93
C LEU A 128 4.49 0.10 9.11
N ALA A 129 3.87 -0.29 8.01
CA ALA A 129 2.50 -0.80 8.02
C ALA A 129 2.36 -2.14 7.28
N THR A 130 1.40 -2.95 7.76
CA THR A 130 0.84 -4.06 6.98
C THR A 130 -0.42 -3.58 6.23
N ASP A 131 -0.74 -4.21 5.10
CA ASP A 131 -1.90 -3.85 4.28
C ASP A 131 -3.21 -3.78 5.07
N VAL A 132 -3.47 -4.80 5.89
CA VAL A 132 -4.70 -4.89 6.69
C VAL A 132 -4.83 -3.69 7.64
N ALA A 133 -3.73 -3.25 8.23
CA ALA A 133 -3.75 -2.16 9.19
C ALA A 133 -3.86 -0.78 8.54
N ALA A 134 -3.36 -0.64 7.32
CA ALA A 134 -3.41 0.61 6.56
C ALA A 134 -4.75 0.83 5.83
N ARG A 135 -5.56 -0.24 5.67
CA ARG A 135 -6.90 -0.13 5.07
C ARG A 135 -7.85 0.60 6.02
N GLY A 136 -8.72 1.43 5.44
CA GLY A 136 -9.74 2.16 6.21
C GLY A 136 -9.21 3.28 7.09
N ILE A 137 -7.89 3.53 7.10
CA ILE A 137 -7.30 4.65 7.82
C ILE A 137 -6.91 5.74 6.83
N ASP A 138 -7.35 6.95 7.10
CA ASP A 138 -6.90 8.13 6.37
C ASP A 138 -5.52 8.56 6.89
N ILE A 139 -4.48 8.14 6.17
CA ILE A 139 -3.10 8.55 6.44
C ILE A 139 -2.78 9.73 5.53
N GLN A 140 -2.87 10.94 6.08
CA GLN A 140 -2.64 12.17 5.36
C GLN A 140 -1.18 12.60 5.36
N GLY A 141 -0.78 13.33 4.31
CA GLY A 141 0.53 13.96 4.21
C GLY A 141 1.67 12.96 4.07
N VAL A 142 1.44 11.88 3.35
CA VAL A 142 2.48 10.93 2.96
C VAL A 142 3.16 11.46 1.70
N ASP A 143 4.46 11.69 1.79
CA ASP A 143 5.27 12.16 0.68
C ASP A 143 5.76 10.96 -0.16
N HIS A 144 6.18 9.90 0.52
CA HIS A 144 6.70 8.70 -0.12
C HIS A 144 5.99 7.43 0.35
N VAL A 145 5.75 6.51 -0.58
CA VAL A 145 5.35 5.13 -0.31
C VAL A 145 6.50 4.21 -0.70
N VAL A 146 6.94 3.35 0.22
CA VAL A 146 7.95 2.33 -0.07
C VAL A 146 7.32 0.95 0.07
N HIS A 147 7.31 0.18 -1.02
CA HIS A 147 6.99 -1.23 -0.99
C HIS A 147 8.27 -2.00 -0.62
N PHE A 148 8.52 -2.15 0.69
CA PHE A 148 9.68 -2.91 1.17
C PHE A 148 9.64 -4.38 0.73
N GLN A 149 8.44 -4.91 0.61
CA GLN A 149 8.15 -6.19 -0.04
C GLN A 149 7.08 -5.97 -1.11
N VAL A 150 7.24 -6.64 -2.23
CA VAL A 150 6.30 -6.60 -3.35
C VAL A 150 4.91 -7.03 -2.85
N PRO A 151 3.84 -6.28 -3.14
CA PRO A 151 2.49 -6.63 -2.75
C PRO A 151 2.02 -7.91 -3.47
N ARG A 152 1.04 -8.59 -2.90
CA ARG A 152 0.57 -9.89 -3.43
C ARG A 152 -0.33 -9.78 -4.66
N SER A 153 -0.84 -8.59 -4.97
CA SER A 153 -1.74 -8.36 -6.11
C SER A 153 -1.61 -6.94 -6.65
N ALA A 154 -2.07 -6.74 -7.88
CA ALA A 154 -2.14 -5.44 -8.53
C ALA A 154 -3.03 -4.45 -7.76
N ASP A 155 -4.19 -4.90 -7.25
CA ASP A 155 -5.08 -4.06 -6.44
C ASP A 155 -4.40 -3.59 -5.17
N THR A 156 -3.65 -4.48 -4.50
CA THR A 156 -2.89 -4.10 -3.31
C THR A 156 -1.80 -3.09 -3.64
N TYR A 157 -1.14 -3.23 -4.80
CA TYR A 157 -0.16 -2.25 -5.28
C TYR A 157 -0.79 -0.87 -5.45
N VAL A 158 -1.90 -0.77 -6.17
CA VAL A 158 -2.63 0.49 -6.40
C VAL A 158 -3.08 1.11 -5.08
N HIS A 159 -3.64 0.31 -4.16
CA HIS A 159 -4.07 0.79 -2.84
C HIS A 159 -2.92 1.31 -1.98
N ARG A 160 -1.72 0.68 -2.06
CA ARG A 160 -0.52 1.15 -1.36
C ARG A 160 -0.02 2.43 -1.98
N ALA A 161 0.20 2.44 -3.29
CA ALA A 161 0.68 3.60 -4.05
C ALA A 161 -0.25 4.81 -3.89
N GLY A 162 -1.56 4.60 -3.91
CA GLY A 162 -2.56 5.64 -3.68
C GLY A 162 -2.62 6.19 -2.23
N ARG A 163 -1.66 5.86 -1.35
CA ARG A 163 -1.50 6.53 -0.05
C ARG A 163 -0.73 7.84 -0.16
N THR A 164 -0.01 8.06 -1.24
CA THR A 164 0.58 9.35 -1.62
C THR A 164 -0.09 9.92 -2.87
N ALA A 165 0.36 11.03 -3.38
CA ALA A 165 -0.20 11.71 -4.54
C ALA A 165 -1.71 12.04 -4.44
N ARG A 166 -2.17 12.46 -3.26
CA ARG A 166 -3.57 12.78 -2.99
C ARG A 166 -3.84 14.28 -3.07
N ALA A 167 -5.08 14.61 -3.47
CA ALA A 167 -5.56 16.01 -3.52
C ALA A 167 -4.67 16.94 -4.37
N GLY A 168 -4.21 16.44 -5.54
CA GLY A 168 -3.39 17.22 -6.48
C GLY A 168 -1.93 17.43 -6.04
N ARG A 169 -1.48 16.78 -4.96
CA ARG A 169 -0.08 16.79 -4.56
C ARG A 169 0.72 15.73 -5.31
N GLU A 170 1.97 16.04 -5.58
CA GLU A 170 2.92 15.05 -6.07
C GLU A 170 3.26 14.02 -4.98
N GLY A 171 3.56 12.81 -5.40
CA GLY A 171 3.96 11.73 -4.51
C GLY A 171 4.90 10.75 -5.20
N VAL A 172 5.68 10.03 -4.41
CA VAL A 172 6.63 9.04 -4.94
C VAL A 172 6.32 7.66 -4.38
N SER A 173 6.26 6.66 -5.25
CA SER A 173 6.09 5.25 -4.89
C SER A 173 7.31 4.46 -5.35
N ILE A 174 8.02 3.83 -4.40
CA ILE A 174 9.26 3.11 -4.67
C ILE A 174 9.08 1.63 -4.29
N ALA A 175 9.38 0.73 -5.22
CA ALA A 175 9.38 -0.70 -4.95
C ALA A 175 10.80 -1.23 -4.78
N LEU A 176 11.10 -1.86 -3.63
CA LEU A 176 12.32 -2.64 -3.41
C LEU A 176 12.06 -4.07 -3.85
N ILE A 177 12.75 -4.51 -4.89
CA ILE A 177 12.49 -5.79 -5.54
C ILE A 177 13.72 -6.67 -5.41
N GLU A 178 13.58 -7.80 -4.73
CA GLU A 178 14.62 -8.84 -4.72
C GLU A 178 14.40 -9.87 -5.85
N PRO A 179 15.42 -10.63 -6.24
CA PRO A 179 15.32 -11.60 -7.33
C PRO A 179 14.15 -12.58 -7.19
N SER A 180 13.84 -13.01 -5.98
CA SER A 180 12.71 -13.91 -5.68
C SER A 180 11.34 -13.28 -5.95
N GLU A 181 11.23 -11.95 -5.89
CA GLU A 181 9.99 -11.19 -6.09
C GLU A 181 9.78 -10.73 -7.54
N LEU A 182 10.78 -10.85 -8.42
CA LEU A 182 10.70 -10.38 -9.81
C LEU A 182 9.52 -11.00 -10.59
N ARG A 183 9.24 -12.28 -10.37
CA ARG A 183 8.11 -12.96 -11.03
C ARG A 183 6.78 -12.33 -10.61
N LEU A 184 6.61 -12.09 -9.32
CA LEU A 184 5.39 -11.47 -8.76
C LEU A 184 5.26 -10.02 -9.24
N TRP A 185 6.36 -9.26 -9.25
CA TRP A 185 6.39 -7.91 -9.76
C TRP A 185 5.94 -7.82 -11.22
N ARG A 186 6.47 -8.67 -12.09
CA ARG A 186 6.06 -8.73 -13.50
C ARG A 186 4.58 -9.07 -13.66
N ALA A 187 4.07 -10.02 -12.87
CA ALA A 187 2.66 -10.39 -12.90
C ALA A 187 1.73 -9.23 -12.49
N ILE A 188 2.14 -8.42 -11.50
CA ILE A 188 1.41 -7.21 -11.10
C ILE A 188 1.36 -6.21 -12.27
N TRP A 189 2.50 -5.96 -12.91
CA TRP A 189 2.59 -5.01 -14.03
C TRP A 189 1.75 -5.43 -15.22
N GLN A 190 1.79 -6.71 -15.55
CA GLN A 190 0.94 -7.30 -16.59
C GLN A 190 -0.56 -7.18 -16.23
N ALA A 191 -0.93 -7.43 -14.98
CA ALA A 191 -2.32 -7.30 -14.54
C ALA A 191 -2.83 -5.85 -14.50
N LEU A 192 -1.93 -4.86 -14.46
CA LEU A 192 -2.26 -3.43 -14.60
C LEU A 192 -2.34 -2.98 -16.05
N GLU A 193 -2.10 -3.89 -17.01
CA GLU A 193 -2.10 -3.62 -18.46
C GLU A 193 -1.15 -2.48 -18.87
N ARG A 194 -0.08 -2.27 -18.09
CA ARG A 194 0.89 -1.23 -18.34
C ARG A 194 1.99 -1.72 -19.26
N GLN A 195 2.18 -1.01 -20.35
CA GLN A 195 3.24 -1.28 -21.33
C GLN A 195 4.59 -0.69 -20.91
N ASP A 196 4.57 0.39 -20.14
CA ASP A 196 5.77 1.08 -19.72
C ASP A 196 6.46 0.35 -18.55
N THR A 197 7.77 0.26 -18.63
CA THR A 197 8.59 -0.26 -17.52
C THR A 197 8.76 0.84 -16.47
N VAL A 198 8.55 0.48 -15.19
CA VAL A 198 8.84 1.40 -14.08
C VAL A 198 10.32 1.79 -14.13
N PRO A 199 10.63 3.09 -14.10
CA PRO A 199 12.02 3.54 -14.11
C PRO A 199 12.77 3.02 -12.89
N THR A 200 14.03 2.65 -13.12
CA THR A 200 14.92 2.28 -12.04
C THR A 200 15.45 3.54 -11.37
N MET A 201 15.25 3.66 -10.07
CA MET A 201 15.75 4.78 -9.30
C MET A 201 17.28 4.72 -9.21
N PRO A 202 17.99 5.80 -9.54
CA PRO A 202 19.44 5.81 -9.45
C PRO A 202 19.89 5.70 -7.99
N VAL A 203 20.92 4.88 -7.75
CA VAL A 203 21.52 4.67 -6.43
C VAL A 203 22.95 5.23 -6.44
N GLU A 204 23.22 6.11 -5.50
CA GLU A 204 24.59 6.58 -5.27
C GLU A 204 25.32 5.58 -4.38
N TYR A 205 26.05 4.66 -4.98
CA TYR A 205 26.74 3.58 -4.27
C TYR A 205 27.80 4.09 -3.26
N THR A 206 28.33 5.27 -3.47
CA THR A 206 29.26 5.94 -2.52
C THR A 206 28.61 6.17 -1.15
N PHE A 207 27.30 6.38 -1.09
CA PHE A 207 26.55 6.49 0.16
C PHE A 207 26.01 5.14 0.64
N LEU A 208 25.66 4.24 -0.27
CA LEU A 208 25.10 2.94 0.10
C LEU A 208 26.13 2.02 0.76
N THR A 209 27.38 2.02 0.27
CA THR A 209 28.44 1.15 0.78
C THR A 209 28.69 1.36 2.29
N PRO A 210 28.91 2.58 2.83
CA PRO A 210 29.05 2.79 4.26
C PRO A 210 27.81 2.43 5.10
N ILE A 211 26.63 2.47 4.48
CA ILE A 211 25.38 2.08 5.14
C ILE A 211 25.32 0.56 5.35
N ARG A 212 25.82 -0.21 4.38
CA ARG A 212 25.84 -1.69 4.46
C ARG A 212 26.81 -2.19 5.55
N ASP A 213 27.85 -1.43 5.86
CA ASP A 213 28.90 -1.78 6.82
C ASP A 213 28.51 -1.41 8.28
N ARG A 214 27.37 -0.74 8.49
CA ARG A 214 26.80 -0.38 9.80
C ARG A 214 25.88 -1.44 10.36
#